data_68ade43cd1abc46f09b75b0fd044c64c
#
_entry.id   68ade43cd1abc46f09b75b0fd044c64c
#
_cell.length_a   1.000
_cell.length_b   1.000
_cell.length_c   1.000
_cell.angle_alpha   90.00
_cell.angle_beta   90.00
_cell.angle_gamma   90.00
#
_symmetry.space_group_name_H-M   'P 1'
#
loop_
_entity.id
_entity.type
_entity.pdbx_description
1 polymer ?
#
loop_
_entity_poly.entity_id
_entity_poly.type
_entity_poly.pdbx_seq_one_letter_code
_entity_poly.pdbx_strand_id
1 'polypeptide(L)'
;MKFTMKARLLAGLCVSLAAAAPAAFADGQARQLSASAKLYKQYFQEAAKEFDVPVELLESIAYAETRWVSHVPKGQLKKNGEPQIDIDPDPHHGMPPSYGIMGLRNDTWFGTSLTQGAALIRVSPDVVITDVRSNIRAAAALLSQYGARKTKNFPLEDWEGAVARYSGIPQPEVAQLYTYEILTAIRQGRESGDYKINQRHVEMEKVYGKDKLKKLSARRITIETGVPDPKISAPDFVDTPAKNK
;
A
#
# COMPACT_ATOMS: atom_id res chain seq x y z
N MET A 1 51.03 -54.62 27.69
CA MET A 1 50.90 -53.45 28.60
C MET A 1 49.76 -52.61 28.07
N LYS A 2 48.63 -52.59 28.81
CA LYS A 2 47.42 -51.79 28.47
C LYS A 2 47.47 -50.48 29.26
N PHE A 3 47.49 -49.36 28.58
CA PHE A 3 47.32 -48.07 29.22
C PHE A 3 45.91 -47.53 28.94
N THR A 4 45.11 -47.44 29.98
CA THR A 4 43.79 -46.82 29.96
C THR A 4 43.95 -45.35 30.33
N MET A 5 43.61 -44.45 29.42
CA MET A 5 43.53 -43.00 29.68
C MET A 5 42.11 -42.63 30.04
N LYS A 6 41.90 -42.14 31.24
CA LYS A 6 40.62 -41.60 31.74
C LYS A 6 40.44 -40.18 31.18
N ALA A 7 39.42 -39.97 30.38
CA ALA A 7 38.99 -38.65 29.98
C ALA A 7 38.25 -37.96 31.14
N ARG A 8 38.73 -36.80 31.56
CA ARG A 8 38.05 -35.90 32.50
C ARG A 8 37.12 -35.00 31.72
N LEU A 9 35.82 -35.09 31.94
CA LEU A 9 34.81 -34.18 31.47
C LEU A 9 34.93 -32.86 32.26
N LEU A 10 35.32 -31.76 31.59
CA LEU A 10 35.15 -30.42 32.10
C LEU A 10 33.79 -29.93 31.65
N ALA A 11 32.85 -29.83 32.54
CA ALA A 11 31.58 -29.16 32.32
C ALA A 11 31.81 -27.64 32.34
N GLY A 12 31.87 -27.04 31.18
CA GLY A 12 31.87 -25.59 31.00
C GLY A 12 30.45 -25.06 31.18
N LEU A 13 30.24 -24.32 32.25
CA LEU A 13 29.00 -23.60 32.54
C LEU A 13 28.93 -22.37 31.63
N CYS A 14 28.27 -22.47 30.44
CA CYS A 14 27.93 -21.33 29.67
C CYS A 14 26.75 -20.60 30.31
N VAL A 15 27.03 -19.57 31.08
CA VAL A 15 26.02 -18.60 31.51
C VAL A 15 25.70 -17.73 30.30
N SER A 16 24.65 -18.07 29.56
CA SER A 16 24.04 -17.21 28.56
C SER A 16 23.29 -16.10 29.29
N LEU A 17 23.89 -14.89 29.32
CA LEU A 17 23.18 -13.67 29.66
C LEU A 17 22.20 -13.40 28.51
N ALA A 18 20.97 -13.91 28.60
CA ALA A 18 19.86 -13.43 27.82
C ALA A 18 19.55 -12.01 28.31
N ALA A 19 19.96 -11.02 27.55
CA ALA A 19 19.49 -9.65 27.74
C ALA A 19 17.98 -9.65 27.49
N ALA A 20 17.20 -9.72 28.56
CA ALA A 20 15.76 -9.48 28.50
C ALA A 20 15.56 -8.00 28.14
N ALA A 21 15.33 -7.72 26.87
CA ALA A 21 14.76 -6.44 26.47
C ALA A 21 13.43 -6.28 27.24
N PRO A 22 13.16 -5.10 27.82
CA PRO A 22 11.98 -4.95 28.66
C PRO A 22 10.72 -5.18 27.84
N ALA A 23 9.98 -6.24 28.17
CA ALA A 23 8.71 -6.61 27.54
C ALA A 23 7.68 -5.46 27.51
N ALA A 24 7.83 -4.49 28.37
CA ALA A 24 6.99 -3.30 28.45
C ALA A 24 7.07 -2.40 27.20
N PHE A 25 8.21 -2.34 26.48
CA PHE A 25 8.34 -1.55 25.26
C PHE A 25 7.68 -2.25 24.07
N ALA A 26 7.79 -3.56 23.95
CA ALA A 26 7.14 -4.34 22.90
C ALA A 26 5.61 -4.34 23.08
N ASP A 27 5.11 -4.47 24.30
CA ASP A 27 3.68 -4.42 24.61
C ASP A 27 3.07 -3.02 24.37
N GLY A 28 3.80 -1.95 24.70
CA GLY A 28 3.36 -0.58 24.45
C GLY A 28 3.24 -0.29 22.96
N GLN A 29 4.21 -0.70 22.15
CA GLN A 29 4.20 -0.52 20.69
C GLN A 29 3.12 -1.38 20.02
N ALA A 30 2.93 -2.63 20.42
CA ALA A 30 1.87 -3.48 19.92
C ALA A 30 0.47 -2.94 20.27
N ARG A 31 0.26 -2.44 21.48
CA ARG A 31 -1.00 -1.80 21.89
C ARG A 31 -1.28 -0.51 21.11
N GLN A 32 -0.27 0.28 20.83
CA GLN A 32 -0.40 1.53 20.09
C GLN A 32 -0.72 1.28 18.61
N LEU A 33 -0.05 0.32 17.96
CA LEU A 33 -0.35 -0.11 16.59
C LEU A 33 -1.76 -0.69 16.49
N SER A 34 -2.19 -1.51 17.44
CA SER A 34 -3.56 -2.04 17.48
C SER A 34 -4.62 -0.94 17.59
N ALA A 35 -4.39 0.09 18.39
CA ALA A 35 -5.28 1.23 18.52
C ALA A 35 -5.38 2.01 17.19
N SER A 36 -4.26 2.28 16.54
CA SER A 36 -4.22 2.99 15.25
C SER A 36 -4.89 2.17 14.13
N ALA A 37 -4.68 0.86 14.09
CA ALA A 37 -5.32 0.00 13.10
C ALA A 37 -6.85 0.02 13.23
N LYS A 38 -7.38 -0.04 14.46
CA LYS A 38 -8.82 0.09 14.72
C LYS A 38 -9.37 1.43 14.27
N LEU A 39 -8.65 2.50 14.57
CA LEU A 39 -9.02 3.87 14.21
C LEU A 39 -9.03 4.05 12.68
N TYR A 40 -8.00 3.58 11.98
CA TYR A 40 -7.93 3.66 10.53
C TYR A 40 -9.04 2.84 9.88
N LYS A 41 -9.31 1.63 10.37
CA LYS A 41 -10.44 0.82 9.90
C LYS A 41 -11.77 1.57 10.02
N GLN A 42 -11.99 2.26 11.14
CA GLN A 42 -13.17 3.10 11.32
C GLN A 42 -13.20 4.23 10.29
N TYR A 43 -12.10 4.96 10.09
CA TYR A 43 -12.04 6.06 9.13
C TYR A 43 -12.27 5.59 7.69
N PHE A 44 -11.72 4.43 7.28
CA PHE A 44 -12.01 3.85 5.98
C PHE A 44 -13.50 3.51 5.81
N GLN A 45 -14.13 2.90 6.82
CA GLN A 45 -15.54 2.57 6.78
C GLN A 45 -16.45 3.81 6.74
N GLU A 46 -16.14 4.84 7.53
CA GLU A 46 -16.86 6.11 7.54
C GLU A 46 -16.77 6.80 6.17
N ALA A 47 -15.59 6.94 5.61
CA ALA A 47 -15.38 7.56 4.30
C ALA A 47 -16.04 6.74 3.16
N ALA A 48 -15.91 5.43 3.18
CA ALA A 48 -16.57 4.53 2.23
C ALA A 48 -18.10 4.71 2.25
N LYS A 49 -18.68 4.86 3.43
CA LYS A 49 -20.11 5.10 3.60
C LYS A 49 -20.51 6.51 3.16
N GLU A 50 -19.73 7.54 3.51
CA GLU A 50 -20.00 8.94 3.20
C GLU A 50 -20.00 9.21 1.69
N PHE A 51 -19.05 8.61 0.97
CA PHE A 51 -18.86 8.85 -0.47
C PHE A 51 -19.33 7.69 -1.37
N ASP A 52 -19.95 6.69 -0.77
CA ASP A 52 -20.51 5.52 -1.45
C ASP A 52 -19.51 4.76 -2.35
N VAL A 53 -18.28 4.56 -1.83
CA VAL A 53 -17.19 3.81 -2.49
C VAL A 53 -16.91 2.50 -1.75
N PRO A 54 -16.44 1.43 -2.44
CA PRO A 54 -16.03 0.21 -1.76
C PRO A 54 -14.89 0.46 -0.78
N VAL A 55 -15.02 0.01 0.46
CA VAL A 55 -14.00 0.21 1.50
C VAL A 55 -12.69 -0.47 1.13
N GLU A 56 -12.76 -1.62 0.49
CA GLU A 56 -11.60 -2.40 0.07
C GLU A 56 -10.71 -1.65 -0.95
N LEU A 57 -11.30 -0.77 -1.78
CA LEU A 57 -10.51 0.10 -2.66
C LEU A 57 -9.70 1.11 -1.86
N LEU A 58 -10.29 1.75 -0.85
CA LEU A 58 -9.59 2.70 0.01
C LEU A 58 -8.45 2.02 0.78
N GLU A 59 -8.74 0.88 1.40
CA GLU A 59 -7.75 0.10 2.15
C GLU A 59 -6.60 -0.37 1.25
N SER A 60 -6.90 -0.84 0.02
CA SER A 60 -5.89 -1.31 -0.92
C SER A 60 -5.04 -0.19 -1.50
N ILE A 61 -5.63 0.96 -1.80
CA ILE A 61 -4.88 2.14 -2.25
C ILE A 61 -3.94 2.61 -1.14
N ALA A 62 -4.42 2.75 0.09
CA ALA A 62 -3.57 3.13 1.22
C ALA A 62 -2.42 2.15 1.45
N TYR A 63 -2.67 0.84 1.25
CA TYR A 63 -1.62 -0.16 1.30
C TYR A 63 -0.60 0.00 0.16
N ALA A 64 -1.05 0.20 -1.07
CA ALA A 64 -0.18 0.36 -2.23
C ALA A 64 0.69 1.62 -2.10
N GLU A 65 0.09 2.75 -1.73
CA GLU A 65 0.76 4.04 -1.66
C GLU A 65 1.75 4.14 -0.49
N THR A 66 1.34 3.70 0.71
CA THR A 66 2.05 4.06 1.94
C THR A 66 2.23 2.91 2.92
N ARG A 67 1.74 1.72 2.63
CA ARG A 67 1.68 0.61 3.61
C ARG A 67 0.95 0.99 4.91
N TRP A 68 -0.09 1.82 4.81
CA TRP A 68 -0.86 2.38 5.92
C TRP A 68 -0.06 3.27 6.88
N VAL A 69 1.04 3.87 6.42
CA VAL A 69 1.81 4.85 7.18
C VAL A 69 1.54 6.25 6.60
N SER A 70 1.15 7.20 7.43
CA SER A 70 0.85 8.55 6.94
C SER A 70 2.13 9.33 6.63
N HIS A 71 2.23 9.85 5.42
CA HIS A 71 3.34 10.67 4.96
C HIS A 71 3.05 12.15 5.24
N VAL A 72 3.84 12.77 6.10
CA VAL A 72 3.69 14.18 6.48
C VAL A 72 4.98 14.95 6.24
N PRO A 73 4.92 16.25 5.89
CA PRO A 73 6.10 17.07 5.75
C PRO A 73 6.91 17.14 7.05
N LYS A 74 8.22 17.29 6.90
CA LYS A 74 9.14 17.40 8.03
C LYS A 74 8.69 18.47 9.04
N GLY A 75 8.70 18.09 10.31
CA GLY A 75 8.26 18.96 11.40
C GLY A 75 6.74 19.00 11.66
N GLN A 76 5.93 18.30 10.87
CA GLN A 76 4.46 18.24 11.04
C GLN A 76 3.96 16.94 11.67
N LEU A 77 4.86 16.08 12.16
CA LEU A 77 4.48 14.86 12.88
C LEU A 77 3.63 15.17 14.11
N LYS A 78 2.49 14.50 14.20
CA LYS A 78 1.63 14.57 15.38
C LYS A 78 2.05 13.54 16.42
N LYS A 79 2.06 13.93 17.70
CA LYS A 79 2.34 13.03 18.83
C LYS A 79 1.08 12.28 19.28
N ASN A 80 0.28 11.77 18.35
CA ASN A 80 -1.00 11.11 18.63
C ASN A 80 -0.95 9.58 18.53
N GLY A 81 0.25 9.01 18.31
CA GLY A 81 0.46 7.57 18.22
C GLY A 81 0.05 6.96 16.87
N GLU A 82 -0.37 7.74 15.90
CA GLU A 82 -0.61 7.26 14.54
C GLU A 82 0.71 6.96 13.83
N PRO A 83 0.82 5.88 13.04
CA PRO A 83 2.00 5.62 12.22
C PRO A 83 2.21 6.73 11.19
N GLN A 84 3.26 7.51 11.37
CA GLN A 84 3.61 8.64 10.51
C GLN A 84 5.11 8.62 10.23
N ILE A 85 5.49 9.04 9.02
CA ILE A 85 6.88 9.30 8.66
C ILE A 85 7.02 10.69 8.08
N ASP A 86 8.14 11.33 8.39
CA ASP A 86 8.55 12.55 7.71
C ASP A 86 8.90 12.24 6.26
N ILE A 87 8.38 13.07 5.34
CA ILE A 87 8.81 13.06 3.95
C ILE A 87 9.66 14.28 3.67
N ASP A 88 10.78 14.08 2.98
CA ASP A 88 11.58 15.16 2.46
C ASP A 88 10.89 15.72 1.21
N PRO A 89 10.64 17.04 1.13
CA PRO A 89 10.08 17.65 -0.08
C PRO A 89 11.06 17.61 -1.27
N ASP A 90 12.36 17.39 -1.02
CA ASP A 90 13.37 17.17 -2.06
C ASP A 90 13.73 15.67 -2.14
N PRO A 91 12.97 14.89 -2.91
CA PRO A 91 13.22 13.47 -3.02
C PRO A 91 14.51 13.25 -3.82
N HIS A 92 15.54 12.72 -3.19
CA HIS A 92 16.84 12.35 -3.82
C HIS A 92 16.71 11.42 -5.03
N HIS A 93 15.49 11.05 -5.42
CA HIS A 93 15.17 10.15 -6.53
C HIS A 93 14.29 10.79 -7.62
N GLY A 94 14.08 12.10 -7.59
CA GLY A 94 13.32 12.81 -8.62
C GLY A 94 11.81 12.54 -8.63
N MET A 95 11.26 11.84 -7.64
CA MET A 95 9.83 11.59 -7.51
C MET A 95 9.19 12.66 -6.62
N PRO A 96 8.12 13.33 -7.08
CA PRO A 96 7.39 14.27 -6.24
C PRO A 96 6.84 13.60 -4.97
N PRO A 97 6.74 14.33 -3.85
CA PRO A 97 6.21 13.79 -2.60
C PRO A 97 4.75 13.39 -2.72
N SER A 98 4.37 12.36 -1.97
CA SER A 98 2.97 11.98 -1.74
C SER A 98 2.59 12.25 -0.29
N TYR A 99 1.34 12.64 -0.06
CA TYR A 99 0.90 13.15 1.24
C TYR A 99 -0.18 12.29 1.88
N GLY A 100 -0.06 12.13 3.20
CA GLY A 100 -0.99 11.38 4.02
C GLY A 100 -0.94 9.88 3.76
N ILE A 101 -1.91 9.17 4.32
CA ILE A 101 -2.00 7.71 4.21
C ILE A 101 -2.46 7.25 2.83
N MET A 102 -3.17 8.10 2.09
CA MET A 102 -3.72 7.82 0.77
C MET A 102 -2.80 8.23 -0.39
N GLY A 103 -1.59 8.72 -0.11
CA GLY A 103 -0.61 9.07 -1.14
C GLY A 103 -1.05 10.20 -2.08
N LEU A 104 -1.82 11.18 -1.58
CA LEU A 104 -2.31 12.27 -2.42
C LEU A 104 -1.18 13.14 -2.97
N ARG A 105 -1.33 13.61 -4.20
CA ARG A 105 -0.30 14.34 -4.97
C ARG A 105 -0.66 15.80 -5.20
N ASN A 106 0.36 16.64 -5.30
CA ASN A 106 0.19 18.04 -5.71
C ASN A 106 1.40 18.50 -6.53
N ASP A 107 1.53 17.96 -7.70
CA ASP A 107 2.66 18.19 -8.61
C ASP A 107 2.21 18.20 -10.07
N THR A 108 3.14 18.55 -10.98
CA THR A 108 2.86 18.65 -12.41
C THR A 108 2.91 17.31 -13.15
N TRP A 109 3.40 16.25 -12.51
CA TRP A 109 3.57 14.93 -13.13
C TRP A 109 2.39 14.01 -12.88
N PHE A 110 1.98 13.91 -11.59
CA PHE A 110 0.90 13.03 -11.14
C PHE A 110 -0.39 13.78 -10.80
N GLY A 111 -0.37 15.12 -10.94
CA GLY A 111 -1.54 15.97 -10.78
C GLY A 111 -1.76 16.52 -9.38
N THR A 112 -2.96 17.01 -9.14
CA THR A 112 -3.31 17.82 -7.98
C THR A 112 -4.40 17.16 -7.12
N SER A 113 -4.34 15.85 -6.93
CA SER A 113 -5.34 15.10 -6.16
C SER A 113 -5.48 15.61 -4.71
N LEU A 114 -4.40 16.12 -4.10
CA LEU A 114 -4.45 16.73 -2.77
C LEU A 114 -5.38 17.94 -2.72
N THR A 115 -5.16 18.92 -3.60
CA THR A 115 -5.98 20.15 -3.62
C THR A 115 -7.40 19.89 -4.11
N GLN A 116 -7.58 19.01 -5.09
CA GLN A 116 -8.90 18.60 -5.56
C GLN A 116 -9.69 17.88 -4.45
N GLY A 117 -9.08 16.92 -3.77
CA GLY A 117 -9.72 16.21 -2.66
C GLY A 117 -10.06 17.12 -1.50
N ALA A 118 -9.15 18.05 -1.14
CA ALA A 118 -9.41 19.05 -0.10
C ALA A 118 -10.63 19.94 -0.44
N ALA A 119 -10.73 20.39 -1.70
CA ALA A 119 -11.86 21.18 -2.17
C ALA A 119 -13.18 20.40 -2.11
N LEU A 120 -13.18 19.10 -2.47
CA LEU A 120 -14.38 18.26 -2.42
C LEU A 120 -14.95 18.10 -1.01
N ILE A 121 -14.08 18.00 -0.01
CA ILE A 121 -14.50 17.89 1.41
C ILE A 121 -14.50 19.21 2.15
N ARG A 122 -14.24 20.34 1.46
CA ARG A 122 -14.28 21.72 1.96
C ARG A 122 -13.34 21.99 3.15
N VAL A 123 -12.11 21.52 3.06
CA VAL A 123 -11.05 21.82 4.02
C VAL A 123 -9.80 22.33 3.31
N SER A 124 -8.83 22.86 4.05
CA SER A 124 -7.54 23.24 3.46
C SER A 124 -6.69 22.01 3.11
N PRO A 125 -5.79 22.11 2.12
CA PRO A 125 -4.81 21.05 1.84
C PRO A 125 -3.98 20.65 3.06
N ASP A 126 -3.62 21.59 3.93
CA ASP A 126 -2.83 21.32 5.14
C ASP A 126 -3.59 20.39 6.12
N VAL A 127 -4.90 20.54 6.22
CA VAL A 127 -5.73 19.63 7.01
C VAL A 127 -5.69 18.23 6.40
N VAL A 128 -5.80 18.12 5.07
CA VAL A 128 -5.74 16.83 4.38
C VAL A 128 -4.37 16.15 4.55
N ILE A 129 -3.28 16.93 4.59
CA ILE A 129 -1.93 16.40 4.81
C ILE A 129 -1.79 15.85 6.25
N THR A 130 -2.27 16.59 7.25
CA THR A 130 -1.93 16.34 8.65
C THR A 130 -3.00 15.59 9.44
N ASP A 131 -4.19 15.40 8.89
CA ASP A 131 -5.29 14.67 9.52
C ASP A 131 -5.66 13.43 8.70
N VAL A 132 -5.37 12.25 9.24
CA VAL A 132 -5.56 10.96 8.55
C VAL A 132 -7.02 10.76 8.14
N ARG A 133 -7.96 11.14 8.98
CA ARG A 133 -9.40 11.02 8.66
C ARG A 133 -9.77 11.88 7.45
N SER A 134 -9.30 13.12 7.41
CA SER A 134 -9.53 14.05 6.29
C SER A 134 -8.82 13.57 5.03
N ASN A 135 -7.63 12.99 5.15
CA ASN A 135 -6.88 12.42 4.02
C ASN A 135 -7.67 11.27 3.37
N ILE A 136 -8.17 10.32 4.17
CA ILE A 136 -9.00 9.21 3.68
C ILE A 136 -10.31 9.73 3.06
N ARG A 137 -10.97 10.71 3.67
CA ARG A 137 -12.20 11.33 3.13
C ARG A 137 -11.97 12.03 1.79
N ALA A 138 -10.86 12.76 1.65
CA ALA A 138 -10.49 13.42 0.40
C ALA A 138 -10.27 12.40 -0.74
N ALA A 139 -9.57 11.31 -0.46
CA ALA A 139 -9.37 10.22 -1.41
C ALA A 139 -10.70 9.53 -1.80
N ALA A 140 -11.56 9.27 -0.83
CA ALA A 140 -12.88 8.68 -1.09
C ALA A 140 -13.76 9.60 -1.95
N ALA A 141 -13.75 10.90 -1.69
CA ALA A 141 -14.45 11.90 -2.50
C ALA A 141 -13.96 11.92 -3.96
N LEU A 142 -12.64 11.85 -4.16
CA LEU A 142 -12.04 11.74 -5.50
C LEU A 142 -12.47 10.46 -6.21
N LEU A 143 -12.39 9.31 -5.56
CA LEU A 143 -12.81 8.04 -6.15
C LEU A 143 -14.29 8.05 -6.51
N SER A 144 -15.16 8.59 -5.66
CA SER A 144 -16.57 8.78 -5.96
C SER A 144 -16.79 9.65 -7.20
N GLN A 145 -16.08 10.78 -7.30
CA GLN A 145 -16.12 11.66 -8.45
C GLN A 145 -15.62 10.97 -9.73
N TYR A 146 -14.51 10.24 -9.66
CA TYR A 146 -13.93 9.51 -10.80
C TYR A 146 -14.78 8.30 -11.20
N GLY A 147 -15.43 7.67 -10.23
CA GLY A 147 -16.35 6.57 -10.45
C GLY A 147 -17.62 6.99 -11.20
N ALA A 148 -17.91 8.28 -11.30
CA ALA A 148 -19.10 8.82 -11.91
C ALA A 148 -20.33 8.03 -11.46
N ARG A 149 -21.33 8.22 -10.98
CA ARG A 149 -22.57 7.49 -10.60
C ARG A 149 -22.41 6.03 -10.09
N LYS A 150 -21.18 5.49 -9.99
CA LYS A 150 -20.98 4.18 -9.39
C LYS A 150 -21.12 4.29 -7.87
N THR A 151 -21.61 3.23 -7.27
CA THR A 151 -21.78 3.10 -5.83
C THR A 151 -20.96 1.93 -5.31
N LYS A 152 -20.76 1.82 -4.02
CA LYS A 152 -20.07 0.69 -3.38
C LYS A 152 -20.67 -0.68 -3.70
N ASN A 153 -21.91 -0.72 -4.21
CA ASN A 153 -22.61 -1.95 -4.61
C ASN A 153 -22.28 -2.39 -6.04
N PHE A 154 -21.60 -1.55 -6.82
CA PHE A 154 -21.11 -1.96 -8.14
C PHE A 154 -19.98 -2.99 -7.99
N PRO A 155 -19.82 -3.90 -8.98
CA PRO A 155 -18.67 -4.79 -9.03
C PRO A 155 -17.35 -4.01 -8.94
N LEU A 156 -16.36 -4.58 -8.26
CA LEU A 156 -15.05 -3.96 -8.10
C LEU A 156 -14.35 -3.72 -9.43
N GLU A 157 -14.59 -4.57 -10.40
CA GLU A 157 -14.12 -4.47 -11.78
C GLU A 157 -14.51 -3.15 -12.44
N ASP A 158 -15.68 -2.65 -12.14
CA ASP A 158 -16.20 -1.42 -12.75
C ASP A 158 -15.50 -0.16 -12.22
N TRP A 159 -14.70 -0.29 -11.15
CA TRP A 159 -13.94 0.82 -10.56
C TRP A 159 -12.53 0.99 -11.15
N GLU A 160 -12.10 0.10 -12.04
CA GLU A 160 -10.76 0.13 -12.63
C GLU A 160 -10.39 1.51 -13.16
N GLY A 161 -11.22 2.12 -14.01
CA GLY A 161 -10.95 3.45 -14.55
C GLY A 161 -10.89 4.57 -13.50
N ALA A 162 -11.65 4.47 -12.41
CA ALA A 162 -11.58 5.41 -11.31
C ALA A 162 -10.26 5.27 -10.53
N VAL A 163 -9.81 4.05 -10.30
CA VAL A 163 -8.54 3.74 -9.64
C VAL A 163 -7.36 4.16 -10.54
N ALA A 164 -7.42 3.91 -11.85
CA ALA A 164 -6.42 4.37 -12.80
C ALA A 164 -6.28 5.89 -12.77
N ARG A 165 -7.40 6.61 -12.79
CA ARG A 165 -7.40 8.06 -12.69
C ARG A 165 -6.88 8.58 -11.36
N TYR A 166 -7.16 7.86 -10.26
CA TYR A 166 -6.67 8.21 -8.94
C TYR A 166 -5.14 8.18 -8.86
N SER A 167 -4.49 7.22 -9.51
CA SER A 167 -3.03 7.08 -9.51
C SER A 167 -2.32 8.33 -10.05
N GLY A 168 -2.99 9.12 -10.89
CA GLY A 168 -2.40 10.25 -11.59
C GLY A 168 -1.34 9.87 -12.64
N ILE A 169 -1.12 8.57 -12.87
CA ILE A 169 -0.14 8.07 -13.83
C ILE A 169 -0.63 8.36 -15.25
N PRO A 170 0.11 9.17 -16.03
CA PRO A 170 -0.36 9.57 -17.37
C PRO A 170 -0.22 8.47 -18.43
N GLN A 171 0.63 7.46 -18.20
CA GLN A 171 0.88 6.37 -19.13
C GLN A 171 -0.15 5.24 -18.93
N PRO A 172 -1.02 4.95 -19.92
CA PRO A 172 -2.14 4.03 -19.74
C PRO A 172 -1.76 2.64 -19.29
N GLU A 173 -0.68 2.05 -19.86
CA GLU A 173 -0.25 0.70 -19.47
C GLU A 173 0.28 0.65 -18.04
N VAL A 174 1.00 1.70 -17.60
CA VAL A 174 1.51 1.79 -16.23
C VAL A 174 0.38 2.02 -15.24
N ALA A 175 -0.60 2.86 -15.58
CA ALA A 175 -1.80 3.05 -14.78
C ALA A 175 -2.60 1.73 -14.65
N GLN A 176 -2.65 0.91 -15.70
CA GLN A 176 -3.27 -0.42 -15.63
C GLN A 176 -2.51 -1.41 -14.75
N LEU A 177 -1.18 -1.34 -14.71
CA LEU A 177 -0.40 -2.13 -13.75
C LEU A 177 -0.74 -1.73 -12.32
N TYR A 178 -0.85 -0.44 -12.05
CA TYR A 178 -1.28 0.06 -10.73
C TYR A 178 -2.67 -0.49 -10.36
N THR A 179 -3.66 -0.41 -11.26
CA THR A 179 -5.00 -0.93 -10.98
C THR A 179 -5.00 -2.44 -10.78
N TYR A 180 -4.18 -3.16 -11.55
CA TYR A 180 -3.99 -4.60 -11.41
C TYR A 180 -3.48 -4.97 -10.00
N GLU A 181 -2.52 -4.24 -9.47
CA GLU A 181 -2.00 -4.46 -8.12
C GLU A 181 -3.06 -4.21 -7.05
N ILE A 182 -3.84 -3.11 -7.17
CA ILE A 182 -4.95 -2.79 -6.26
C ILE A 182 -5.99 -3.91 -6.26
N LEU A 183 -6.50 -4.29 -7.43
CA LEU A 183 -7.52 -5.34 -7.56
C LEU A 183 -7.00 -6.71 -7.14
N THR A 184 -5.73 -7.00 -7.38
CA THR A 184 -5.06 -8.23 -6.92
C THR A 184 -4.96 -8.27 -5.40
N ALA A 185 -4.63 -7.15 -4.75
CA ALA A 185 -4.60 -7.07 -3.30
C ALA A 185 -5.97 -7.36 -2.67
N ILE A 186 -7.05 -6.87 -3.27
CA ILE A 186 -8.42 -7.16 -2.84
C ILE A 186 -8.76 -8.64 -3.08
N ARG A 187 -8.46 -9.16 -4.28
CA ARG A 187 -8.76 -10.54 -4.65
C ARG A 187 -8.04 -11.56 -3.78
N GLN A 188 -6.82 -11.26 -3.35
CA GLN A 188 -6.03 -12.14 -2.49
C GLN A 188 -6.30 -11.91 -1.00
N GLY A 189 -6.78 -10.72 -0.63
CA GLY A 189 -6.73 -10.23 0.73
C GLY A 189 -5.30 -9.86 1.13
N ARG A 190 -5.15 -9.04 2.16
CA ARG A 190 -3.85 -8.69 2.73
C ARG A 190 -3.97 -8.55 4.23
N GLU A 191 -2.95 -9.02 4.94
CA GLU A 191 -2.81 -8.81 6.36
C GLU A 191 -1.39 -8.32 6.66
N SER A 192 -1.27 -7.32 7.51
CA SER A 192 0.01 -6.81 8.00
C SER A 192 -0.19 -6.29 9.42
N GLY A 193 0.22 -7.07 10.41
CA GLY A 193 -0.11 -6.82 11.80
C GLY A 193 -1.64 -6.79 12.00
N ASP A 194 -2.15 -5.69 12.54
CA ASP A 194 -3.58 -5.49 12.78
C ASP A 194 -4.35 -4.91 11.59
N TYR A 195 -3.65 -4.60 10.48
CA TYR A 195 -4.26 -4.07 9.26
C TYR A 195 -4.67 -5.20 8.34
N LYS A 196 -5.88 -5.09 7.77
CA LYS A 196 -6.44 -6.14 6.93
C LYS A 196 -7.27 -5.57 5.80
N ILE A 197 -7.02 -6.08 4.58
CA ILE A 197 -7.92 -5.97 3.43
C ILE A 197 -8.69 -7.28 3.34
N ASN A 198 -10.01 -7.21 3.41
CA ASN A 198 -10.84 -8.40 3.25
C ASN A 198 -10.78 -8.91 1.82
N GLN A 199 -10.62 -10.23 1.69
CA GLN A 199 -10.67 -10.88 0.40
C GLN A 199 -12.05 -10.74 -0.22
N ARG A 200 -12.09 -10.33 -1.50
CA ARG A 200 -13.30 -10.29 -2.31
C ARG A 200 -13.04 -10.84 -3.70
N HIS A 201 -14.08 -11.42 -4.27
CA HIS A 201 -14.04 -11.86 -5.66
C HIS A 201 -13.87 -10.66 -6.60
N VAL A 202 -12.96 -10.78 -7.57
CA VAL A 202 -12.71 -9.80 -8.64
C VAL A 202 -12.47 -10.57 -9.93
N GLU A 203 -13.28 -10.32 -10.95
CA GLU A 203 -13.16 -10.95 -12.27
C GLU A 203 -12.06 -10.25 -13.10
N MET A 204 -10.80 -10.56 -12.80
CA MET A 204 -9.64 -9.91 -13.43
C MET A 204 -9.62 -10.06 -14.96
N GLU A 205 -10.09 -11.17 -15.49
CA GLU A 205 -10.17 -11.40 -16.94
C GLU A 205 -11.19 -10.49 -17.62
N LYS A 206 -12.28 -10.15 -16.94
CA LYS A 206 -13.27 -9.18 -17.41
C LYS A 206 -12.67 -7.78 -17.54
N VAL A 207 -11.78 -7.41 -16.60
CA VAL A 207 -11.10 -6.09 -16.60
C VAL A 207 -10.06 -5.98 -17.70
N TYR A 208 -9.15 -6.95 -17.77
CA TYR A 208 -7.93 -6.83 -18.56
C TYR A 208 -7.93 -7.66 -19.86
N GLY A 209 -8.85 -8.62 -20.00
CA GLY A 209 -8.78 -9.65 -21.03
C GLY A 209 -7.66 -10.66 -20.79
N LYS A 210 -7.71 -11.81 -21.46
CA LYS A 210 -6.78 -12.94 -21.23
C LYS A 210 -5.31 -12.58 -21.47
N ASP A 211 -5.02 -11.96 -22.60
CA ASP A 211 -3.64 -11.70 -23.01
C ASP A 211 -2.95 -10.65 -22.12
N LYS A 212 -3.67 -9.57 -21.79
CA LYS A 212 -3.14 -8.55 -20.90
C LYS A 212 -3.02 -9.07 -19.48
N LEU A 213 -4.01 -9.82 -18.99
CA LEU A 213 -3.94 -10.44 -17.66
C LEU A 213 -2.74 -11.37 -17.54
N LYS A 214 -2.43 -12.17 -18.60
CA LYS A 214 -1.24 -13.01 -18.64
C LYS A 214 0.05 -12.19 -18.47
N LYS A 215 0.15 -11.02 -19.13
CA LYS A 215 1.29 -10.11 -18.99
C LYS A 215 1.38 -9.52 -17.58
N LEU A 216 0.27 -8.94 -17.09
CA LEU A 216 0.22 -8.28 -15.77
C LEU A 216 0.45 -9.26 -14.61
N SER A 217 0.06 -10.52 -14.77
CA SER A 217 0.26 -11.58 -13.76
C SER A 217 1.60 -12.28 -13.86
N ALA A 218 2.44 -11.92 -14.82
CA ALA A 218 3.74 -12.53 -15.00
C ALA A 218 4.63 -12.31 -13.78
N ARG A 219 5.45 -13.32 -13.46
CA ARG A 219 6.38 -13.26 -12.31
C ARG A 219 7.39 -12.12 -12.43
N ARG A 220 7.70 -11.71 -13.66
CA ARG A 220 8.59 -10.60 -13.97
C ARG A 220 7.96 -9.75 -15.06
N ILE A 221 7.89 -8.46 -14.78
CA ILE A 221 7.41 -7.45 -15.72
C ILE A 221 8.55 -6.50 -16.02
N THR A 222 8.71 -6.14 -17.28
CA THR A 222 9.64 -5.10 -17.72
C THR A 222 8.84 -3.91 -18.22
N ILE A 223 9.15 -2.74 -17.69
CA ILE A 223 8.58 -1.47 -18.15
C ILE A 223 9.67 -0.77 -18.96
N GLU A 224 9.36 -0.42 -20.20
CA GLU A 224 10.25 0.37 -21.04
C GLU A 224 10.31 1.80 -20.51
N THR A 225 11.49 2.25 -20.10
CA THR A 225 11.69 3.59 -19.53
C THR A 225 12.30 4.53 -20.58
N GLY A 226 12.10 5.84 -20.40
CA GLY A 226 12.68 6.86 -21.26
C GLY A 226 11.90 7.13 -22.55
N VAL A 227 10.71 6.56 -22.70
CA VAL A 227 9.77 6.84 -23.82
C VAL A 227 8.49 7.47 -23.29
N PRO A 228 7.82 8.32 -24.09
CA PRO A 228 6.59 8.97 -23.65
C PRO A 228 5.42 8.02 -23.36
N ASP A 229 5.39 6.87 -24.05
CA ASP A 229 4.35 5.85 -23.88
C ASP A 229 5.00 4.49 -23.64
N PRO A 230 5.44 4.22 -22.41
CA PRO A 230 6.14 3.00 -22.05
C PRO A 230 5.26 1.77 -22.22
N LYS A 231 5.81 0.72 -22.79
CA LYS A 231 5.12 -0.56 -22.93
C LYS A 231 5.53 -1.52 -21.81
N ILE A 232 4.55 -2.31 -21.37
CA ILE A 232 4.77 -3.38 -20.42
C ILE A 232 4.96 -4.68 -21.20
N SER A 233 6.09 -5.35 -20.96
CA SER A 233 6.34 -6.66 -21.48
C SER A 233 6.61 -7.66 -20.35
N ALA A 234 6.19 -8.89 -20.56
CA ALA A 234 6.56 -10.02 -19.72
C ALA A 234 7.43 -10.93 -20.58
N PRO A 235 8.68 -11.19 -20.18
CA PRO A 235 9.48 -12.17 -20.90
C PRO A 235 8.81 -13.54 -20.80
N ASP A 236 8.72 -14.24 -21.93
CA ASP A 236 8.29 -15.63 -21.94
C ASP A 236 9.35 -16.43 -21.20
N PHE A 237 9.07 -16.84 -19.98
CA PHE A 237 9.86 -17.82 -19.27
C PHE A 237 9.55 -19.19 -19.90
N VAL A 238 10.39 -19.60 -20.81
CA VAL A 238 10.51 -21.02 -21.14
C VAL A 238 11.20 -21.64 -19.94
N ASP A 239 10.44 -22.35 -19.09
CA ASP A 239 11.01 -23.24 -18.08
C ASP A 239 11.81 -24.29 -18.83
N THR A 240 13.10 -24.03 -19.02
CA THR A 240 14.01 -25.06 -19.51
C THR A 240 14.12 -26.05 -18.36
N PRO A 241 13.61 -27.28 -18.51
CA PRO A 241 13.74 -28.27 -17.43
C PRO A 241 15.22 -28.45 -17.12
N ALA A 242 15.54 -28.39 -15.83
CA ALA A 242 16.90 -28.61 -15.35
C ALA A 242 17.38 -29.94 -15.95
N LYS A 243 18.41 -29.90 -16.78
CA LYS A 243 19.07 -31.10 -17.26
C LYS A 243 19.64 -31.78 -16.01
N ASN A 244 18.97 -32.85 -15.58
CA ASN A 244 19.52 -33.74 -14.57
C ASN A 244 20.86 -34.28 -15.14
N LYS A 245 21.94 -33.88 -14.49
CA LYS A 245 23.25 -34.51 -14.68
C LYS A 245 23.39 -35.66 -13.72
#